data_fec8f000f9525f141e9928216bd1415a
#
_entry.id   fec8f000f9525f141e9928216bd1415a
#
_cell.length_a   1.000
_cell.length_b   1.000
_cell.length_c   1.000
_cell.angle_alpha   90.00
_cell.angle_beta   90.00
_cell.angle_gamma   90.00
#
_symmetry.space_group_name_H-M   'P 1'
#
loop_
_entity.id
_entity.type
_entity.pdbx_description
1 polymer ?
#
loop_
_entity_poly.entity_id
_entity_poly.type
_entity_poly.pdbx_seq_one_letter_code
_entity_poly.pdbx_strand_id
1 'polypeptide(L)'
;MNNRFPRLPIFGILALSLFFNLSVLSSQAFASEILWSQYCQHLGKMKLLVHLDSDPTVAHERETMKLWLRENAGDDWKPAQSQPVDHLTATALFTIESWPRHSTKLFKVTCDRSTWEGTFRAEPKEGSVLKLAGLSCHKDIAWPWKEAIAEVISHDPDLVFLSGDQIYENDYGSPMFRALTKEEVPKGMKNYLTKWRKFGEAFRELMRDRPTIMITDDHDVFANDLWGRGGVRMNGQRTTGGYPTHPDWVNAAEFTQTGNLPDPANPGPHGDGVLAYYTALEYGGVHFAVLEDRKFKSAPSEVIKKLIAPPGFKWPRKRKTDFQIEVVLDPDYDCTQLDRPGLHLLGREQEAFLRGWSYDLKKTGRIGAVLTSSPWAHVAMYSPTSADTDSNAWPQSGRSRALKAIGDAPVVMLHGDVHLGTLGRHGVDGFNDGPVAYSLPSFSSRASRKWEPLEAGKNRKPGAPENTGEFHDRFGNKVTMYGAGNGLNGYGIILFDTRKREIELQFHPMNEERKPIKAEVSGWPHRVKF
;
A
#
# COMPACT_ATOMS: atom_id res chain seq x y z
N MET A 1 -24.63 88.25 -19.26
CA MET A 1 -24.29 88.89 -20.57
C MET A 1 -24.11 87.79 -21.58
N ASN A 2 -25.03 87.82 -22.56
CA ASN A 2 -24.95 87.35 -23.94
C ASN A 2 -24.40 85.97 -24.26
N ASN A 3 -25.27 85.00 -24.61
CA ASN A 3 -25.71 84.68 -26.00
C ASN A 3 -24.58 83.96 -26.80
N ARG A 4 -24.75 82.81 -27.40
CA ARG A 4 -25.75 82.40 -28.43
C ARG A 4 -25.46 80.88 -28.76
N PHE A 5 -26.56 80.13 -28.91
CA PHE A 5 -26.57 78.93 -29.78
C PHE A 5 -26.44 79.31 -31.27
N PRO A 6 -25.99 78.40 -32.15
CA PRO A 6 -26.98 77.81 -33.05
C PRO A 6 -26.74 76.31 -33.42
N ARG A 7 -27.85 75.58 -33.49
CA ARG A 7 -28.45 74.75 -34.55
C ARG A 7 -27.60 73.66 -35.24
N LEU A 8 -28.17 72.45 -35.09
CA LEU A 8 -27.96 71.21 -35.86
C LEU A 8 -28.02 71.34 -37.37
N PRO A 9 -27.51 70.36 -38.12
CA PRO A 9 -28.42 69.59 -38.98
C PRO A 9 -28.37 68.07 -38.79
N ILE A 10 -29.48 67.44 -39.03
CA ILE A 10 -29.88 66.08 -39.17
C ILE A 10 -29.16 65.46 -40.39
N PHE A 11 -28.53 64.33 -40.27
CA PHE A 11 -28.40 63.33 -41.36
C PHE A 11 -28.04 61.93 -40.84
N GLY A 12 -28.88 60.97 -41.23
CA GLY A 12 -28.47 59.63 -41.64
C GLY A 12 -28.44 58.53 -40.53
N ILE A 13 -29.58 57.86 -40.38
CA ILE A 13 -29.68 56.54 -39.78
C ILE A 13 -28.92 55.55 -40.69
N LEU A 14 -27.74 55.01 -40.27
CA LEU A 14 -27.19 53.80 -40.83
C LEU A 14 -27.31 52.74 -39.77
N ALA A 15 -28.21 51.77 -39.99
CA ALA A 15 -28.36 50.58 -39.20
C ALA A 15 -27.11 49.67 -39.45
N LEU A 16 -26.20 49.64 -38.48
CA LEU A 16 -25.11 48.65 -38.45
C LEU A 16 -25.62 47.42 -37.70
N SER A 17 -26.04 46.39 -38.43
CA SER A 17 -26.33 45.05 -37.91
C SER A 17 -25.01 44.41 -37.47
N LEU A 18 -24.71 44.46 -36.14
CA LEU A 18 -23.68 43.64 -35.54
C LEU A 18 -24.17 42.20 -35.54
N PHE A 19 -23.63 41.39 -36.46
CA PHE A 19 -23.63 39.93 -36.33
C PHE A 19 -22.74 39.58 -35.13
N PHE A 20 -23.35 39.27 -34.00
CA PHE A 20 -22.70 38.52 -32.95
C PHE A 20 -22.45 37.11 -33.48
N ASN A 21 -21.25 36.85 -33.97
CA ASN A 21 -20.76 35.50 -34.09
C ASN A 21 -20.58 34.95 -32.66
N LEU A 22 -21.57 34.21 -32.17
CA LEU A 22 -21.36 33.26 -31.10
C LEU A 22 -20.40 32.20 -31.65
N SER A 23 -19.10 32.39 -31.50
CA SER A 23 -18.16 31.29 -31.53
C SER A 23 -18.52 30.40 -30.35
N VAL A 24 -19.24 29.32 -30.63
CA VAL A 24 -19.33 28.16 -29.77
C VAL A 24 -17.89 27.70 -29.63
N LEU A 25 -17.24 28.08 -28.53
CA LEU A 25 -16.06 27.45 -28.04
C LEU A 25 -16.48 25.98 -27.75
N SER A 26 -16.37 25.13 -28.76
CA SER A 26 -16.36 23.71 -28.54
C SER A 26 -15.21 23.50 -27.56
N SER A 27 -15.50 23.18 -26.30
CA SER A 27 -14.54 22.60 -25.40
C SER A 27 -14.02 21.37 -26.10
N GLN A 28 -12.84 21.45 -26.70
CA GLN A 28 -12.14 20.25 -27.10
C GLN A 28 -11.96 19.46 -25.80
N ALA A 29 -12.79 18.44 -25.62
CA ALA A 29 -12.53 17.42 -24.62
C ALA A 29 -11.14 16.86 -24.97
N PHE A 30 -10.15 17.19 -24.15
CA PHE A 30 -8.83 16.61 -24.30
C PHE A 30 -9.00 15.10 -24.10
N ALA A 31 -8.65 14.33 -25.12
CA ALA A 31 -8.65 12.88 -25.04
C ALA A 31 -7.75 12.46 -23.86
N SER A 32 -8.26 11.59 -22.97
CA SER A 32 -7.52 11.14 -21.80
C SER A 32 -6.24 10.38 -22.20
N GLU A 33 -5.12 10.74 -21.59
CA GLU A 33 -3.83 10.04 -21.81
C GLU A 33 -3.75 8.80 -20.93
N ILE A 34 -3.31 7.67 -21.47
CA ILE A 34 -2.99 6.48 -20.70
C ILE A 34 -1.65 6.72 -20.01
N LEU A 35 -1.64 6.65 -18.69
CA LEU A 35 -0.45 6.94 -17.87
C LEU A 35 0.39 5.69 -17.60
N TRP A 36 -0.24 4.61 -17.14
CA TRP A 36 0.38 3.30 -16.90
C TRP A 36 -0.68 2.23 -16.72
N SER A 37 -0.22 0.99 -16.49
CA SER A 37 -1.08 -0.14 -16.11
C SER A 37 -0.41 -1.02 -15.06
N GLN A 38 -1.24 -1.74 -14.31
CA GLN A 38 -0.84 -2.81 -13.40
C GLN A 38 -1.73 -4.03 -13.64
N TYR A 39 -1.16 -5.23 -13.51
CA TYR A 39 -1.92 -6.46 -13.73
C TYR A 39 -1.58 -7.54 -12.69
N CYS A 40 -2.45 -8.51 -12.58
CA CYS A 40 -2.23 -9.72 -11.79
C CYS A 40 -2.87 -10.93 -12.48
N GLN A 41 -2.27 -12.10 -12.26
CA GLN A 41 -2.80 -13.40 -12.70
C GLN A 41 -3.07 -14.27 -11.48
N HIS A 42 -4.18 -14.99 -11.50
CA HIS A 42 -4.54 -15.93 -10.46
C HIS A 42 -5.44 -17.04 -11.02
N LEU A 43 -5.00 -18.29 -10.90
CA LEU A 43 -5.76 -19.49 -11.28
C LEU A 43 -6.42 -19.42 -12.67
N GLY A 44 -5.68 -18.89 -13.66
CA GLY A 44 -6.17 -18.78 -15.04
C GLY A 44 -7.11 -17.59 -15.29
N LYS A 45 -7.24 -16.65 -14.37
CA LYS A 45 -7.85 -15.34 -14.56
C LYS A 45 -6.76 -14.27 -14.58
N MET A 46 -6.82 -13.32 -15.52
CA MET A 46 -5.96 -12.15 -15.58
C MET A 46 -6.79 -10.89 -15.47
N LYS A 47 -6.37 -9.98 -14.60
CA LYS A 47 -6.94 -8.63 -14.48
C LYS A 47 -5.87 -7.58 -14.80
N LEU A 48 -6.23 -6.62 -15.66
CA LEU A 48 -5.42 -5.47 -16.01
C LEU A 48 -6.17 -4.20 -15.63
N LEU A 49 -5.62 -3.41 -14.73
CA LEU A 49 -6.11 -2.07 -14.37
C LEU A 49 -5.25 -1.03 -15.08
N VAL A 50 -5.88 -0.19 -15.88
CA VAL A 50 -5.22 0.87 -16.66
C VAL A 50 -5.58 2.22 -16.09
N HIS A 51 -4.60 3.08 -15.89
CA HIS A 51 -4.76 4.42 -15.30
C HIS A 51 -4.61 5.51 -16.36
N LEU A 52 -5.49 6.53 -16.26
CA LEU A 52 -5.55 7.64 -17.19
C LEU A 52 -5.29 8.98 -16.49
N ASP A 53 -4.95 9.98 -17.30
CA ASP A 53 -5.03 11.38 -16.92
C ASP A 53 -6.47 11.86 -17.12
N SER A 54 -7.30 11.79 -16.09
CA SER A 54 -8.70 12.21 -16.11
C SER A 54 -8.99 13.08 -14.88
N ASP A 55 -9.83 14.11 -15.09
CA ASP A 55 -10.26 15.01 -14.02
C ASP A 55 -11.66 14.62 -13.53
N PRO A 56 -11.81 14.01 -12.34
CA PRO A 56 -13.11 13.57 -11.83
C PRO A 56 -14.08 14.71 -11.47
N THR A 57 -13.65 15.98 -11.55
CA THR A 57 -14.48 17.14 -11.20
C THR A 57 -15.24 17.73 -12.38
N VAL A 58 -14.98 17.27 -13.61
CA VAL A 58 -15.67 17.71 -14.82
C VAL A 58 -16.57 16.63 -15.37
N ALA A 59 -17.57 17.03 -16.16
CA ALA A 59 -18.40 16.06 -16.87
C ALA A 59 -17.60 15.47 -18.04
N HIS A 60 -17.61 14.15 -18.13
CA HIS A 60 -16.98 13.42 -19.22
C HIS A 60 -18.02 12.79 -20.14
N GLU A 61 -17.73 12.79 -21.43
CA GLU A 61 -18.43 11.90 -22.36
C GLU A 61 -18.06 10.43 -22.06
N ARG A 62 -18.90 9.51 -22.53
CA ARG A 62 -18.65 8.08 -22.33
C ARG A 62 -17.42 7.65 -23.12
N GLU A 63 -16.31 7.47 -22.41
CA GLU A 63 -15.03 7.03 -22.97
C GLU A 63 -14.86 5.51 -22.84
N THR A 64 -14.27 4.89 -23.83
CA THR A 64 -14.06 3.43 -23.87
C THR A 64 -12.63 3.10 -24.23
N MET A 65 -12.00 2.27 -23.42
CA MET A 65 -10.69 1.69 -23.71
C MET A 65 -10.83 0.35 -24.42
N LYS A 66 -9.85 0.03 -25.30
CA LYS A 66 -9.79 -1.24 -26.02
C LYS A 66 -8.47 -1.95 -25.72
N LEU A 67 -8.57 -3.21 -25.34
CA LEU A 67 -7.44 -4.11 -25.13
C LEU A 67 -7.24 -4.99 -26.38
N TRP A 68 -5.99 -5.08 -26.78
CA TRP A 68 -5.52 -5.90 -27.91
C TRP A 68 -4.42 -6.82 -27.42
N LEU A 69 -4.36 -8.02 -27.98
CA LEU A 69 -3.36 -9.05 -27.66
C LEU A 69 -2.67 -9.56 -28.91
N ARG A 70 -1.40 -9.97 -28.76
CA ARG A 70 -0.68 -10.77 -29.74
C ARG A 70 0.32 -11.71 -29.05
N GLU A 71 0.67 -12.81 -29.73
CA GLU A 71 1.62 -13.80 -29.17
C GLU A 71 3.07 -13.30 -29.32
N ASN A 72 3.46 -12.81 -30.51
CA ASN A 72 4.82 -12.37 -30.81
C ASN A 72 4.83 -10.96 -31.39
N ALA A 73 6.00 -10.32 -31.39
CA ALA A 73 6.16 -8.96 -31.89
C ALA A 73 5.80 -8.78 -33.38
N GLY A 74 5.93 -9.84 -34.20
CA GLY A 74 5.58 -9.82 -35.62
C GLY A 74 4.12 -10.14 -35.95
N ASP A 75 3.33 -10.55 -34.96
CA ASP A 75 1.93 -10.94 -35.17
C ASP A 75 1.02 -9.70 -35.22
N ASP A 76 -0.12 -9.85 -35.90
CA ASP A 76 -1.17 -8.83 -35.88
C ASP A 76 -1.85 -8.73 -34.49
N TRP A 77 -2.20 -7.49 -34.11
CA TRP A 77 -2.97 -7.23 -32.92
C TRP A 77 -4.41 -7.71 -33.07
N LYS A 78 -4.85 -8.59 -32.17
CA LYS A 78 -6.22 -9.11 -32.11
C LYS A 78 -7.00 -8.38 -31.01
N PRO A 79 -8.22 -7.89 -31.26
CA PRO A 79 -9.05 -7.27 -30.24
C PRO A 79 -9.41 -8.33 -29.18
N ALA A 80 -9.27 -7.97 -27.91
CA ALA A 80 -9.56 -8.87 -26.79
C ALA A 80 -10.80 -8.41 -26.02
N GLN A 81 -10.87 -7.14 -25.62
CA GLN A 81 -11.94 -6.62 -24.79
C GLN A 81 -12.08 -5.09 -24.95
N SER A 82 -13.27 -4.56 -24.65
CA SER A 82 -13.52 -3.11 -24.52
C SER A 82 -14.16 -2.83 -23.17
N GLN A 83 -13.70 -1.80 -22.48
CA GLN A 83 -14.20 -1.43 -21.15
C GLN A 83 -14.46 0.08 -21.06
N PRO A 84 -15.53 0.52 -20.39
CA PRO A 84 -15.74 1.93 -20.11
C PRO A 84 -14.69 2.43 -19.13
N VAL A 85 -14.38 3.72 -19.22
CA VAL A 85 -13.57 4.44 -18.24
C VAL A 85 -14.44 4.82 -17.04
N ASP A 86 -13.96 4.52 -15.85
CA ASP A 86 -14.46 5.11 -14.61
C ASP A 86 -13.67 6.41 -14.34
N HIS A 87 -14.32 7.53 -14.56
CA HIS A 87 -13.68 8.85 -14.42
C HIS A 87 -13.46 9.27 -12.96
N LEU A 88 -14.17 8.66 -11.98
CA LEU A 88 -13.93 8.94 -10.58
C LEU A 88 -12.57 8.42 -10.13
N THR A 89 -12.23 7.20 -10.54
CA THR A 89 -10.95 6.54 -10.25
C THR A 89 -9.90 6.78 -11.35
N ALA A 90 -10.31 7.38 -12.48
CA ALA A 90 -9.50 7.53 -13.69
C ALA A 90 -8.92 6.19 -14.18
N THR A 91 -9.75 5.14 -14.22
CA THR A 91 -9.30 3.78 -14.56
C THR A 91 -10.23 3.06 -15.53
N ALA A 92 -9.69 2.01 -16.18
CA ALA A 92 -10.49 0.96 -16.82
C ALA A 92 -9.94 -0.41 -16.41
N LEU A 93 -10.85 -1.32 -16.02
CA LEU A 93 -10.51 -2.68 -15.59
C LEU A 93 -10.87 -3.70 -16.68
N PHE A 94 -9.89 -4.42 -17.16
CA PHE A 94 -10.06 -5.58 -18.04
C PHE A 94 -9.93 -6.86 -17.24
N THR A 95 -10.81 -7.82 -17.51
CA THR A 95 -10.76 -9.14 -16.87
C THR A 95 -10.84 -10.20 -17.96
N ILE A 96 -9.83 -11.06 -18.07
CA ILE A 96 -9.77 -12.13 -19.04
C ILE A 96 -9.86 -13.46 -18.30
N GLU A 97 -10.94 -14.19 -18.54
CA GLU A 97 -11.13 -15.54 -18.05
C GLU A 97 -10.36 -16.55 -18.91
N SER A 98 -10.05 -17.71 -18.36
CA SER A 98 -9.32 -18.78 -19.06
C SER A 98 -7.94 -18.33 -19.62
N TRP A 99 -7.23 -17.51 -18.83
CA TRP A 99 -5.90 -17.02 -19.19
C TRP A 99 -4.87 -18.17 -19.19
N PRO A 100 -4.03 -18.28 -20.26
CA PRO A 100 -2.99 -19.31 -20.31
C PRO A 100 -1.82 -18.95 -19.39
N ARG A 101 -1.78 -19.52 -18.19
CA ARG A 101 -0.86 -19.15 -17.08
C ARG A 101 0.62 -19.10 -17.49
N HIS A 102 1.06 -20.04 -18.33
CA HIS A 102 2.47 -20.22 -18.69
C HIS A 102 2.82 -19.71 -20.10
N SER A 103 2.04 -18.76 -20.62
CA SER A 103 2.28 -18.12 -21.92
C SER A 103 2.53 -16.64 -21.73
N THR A 104 3.61 -16.14 -22.34
CA THR A 104 3.84 -14.70 -22.46
C THR A 104 2.99 -14.17 -23.62
N LYS A 105 2.34 -13.03 -23.41
CA LYS A 105 1.61 -12.30 -24.45
C LYS A 105 1.92 -10.82 -24.41
N LEU A 106 2.00 -10.20 -25.57
CA LEU A 106 2.08 -8.75 -25.67
C LEU A 106 0.67 -8.17 -25.62
N PHE A 107 0.50 -7.07 -24.91
CA PHE A 107 -0.75 -6.34 -24.87
C PHE A 107 -0.58 -4.90 -25.35
N LYS A 108 -1.65 -4.37 -25.89
CA LYS A 108 -1.80 -2.96 -26.23
C LYS A 108 -3.16 -2.48 -25.75
N VAL A 109 -3.19 -1.36 -25.04
CA VAL A 109 -4.42 -0.65 -24.69
C VAL A 109 -4.48 0.66 -25.48
N THR A 110 -5.64 0.97 -26.02
CA THR A 110 -5.88 2.21 -26.76
C THR A 110 -7.08 2.95 -26.20
N CYS A 111 -6.96 4.27 -26.08
CA CYS A 111 -8.03 5.19 -25.74
C CYS A 111 -7.88 6.42 -26.62
N ASP A 112 -8.83 6.66 -27.53
CA ASP A 112 -8.71 7.69 -28.58
C ASP A 112 -7.35 7.68 -29.29
N ARG A 113 -6.48 8.66 -28.99
CA ARG A 113 -5.14 8.80 -29.59
C ARG A 113 -4.02 8.27 -28.68
N SER A 114 -4.35 7.86 -27.46
CA SER A 114 -3.36 7.36 -26.51
C SER A 114 -3.20 5.85 -26.64
N THR A 115 -1.97 5.40 -26.52
CA THR A 115 -1.63 3.97 -26.60
C THR A 115 -0.62 3.62 -25.53
N TRP A 116 -0.84 2.47 -24.88
CA TRP A 116 0.06 1.88 -23.90
C TRP A 116 0.30 0.41 -24.27
N GLU A 117 1.57 0.00 -24.32
CA GLU A 117 1.95 -1.38 -24.64
C GLU A 117 2.79 -1.98 -23.51
N GLY A 118 2.68 -3.29 -23.34
CA GLY A 118 3.45 -4.03 -22.35
C GLY A 118 3.36 -5.53 -22.57
N THR A 119 3.85 -6.28 -21.58
CA THR A 119 3.96 -7.73 -21.65
C THR A 119 3.25 -8.36 -20.46
N PHE A 120 2.30 -9.24 -20.72
CA PHE A 120 1.84 -10.21 -19.73
C PHE A 120 2.85 -11.34 -19.65
N ARG A 121 3.61 -11.37 -18.58
CA ARG A 121 4.66 -12.36 -18.36
C ARG A 121 4.07 -13.74 -18.10
N ALA A 122 4.67 -14.78 -18.64
CA ALA A 122 4.32 -16.15 -18.28
C ALA A 122 4.52 -16.38 -16.79
N GLU A 123 3.56 -17.01 -16.13
CA GLU A 123 3.69 -17.43 -14.75
C GLU A 123 4.80 -18.48 -14.63
N PRO A 124 5.74 -18.35 -13.67
CA PRO A 124 6.74 -19.39 -13.42
C PRO A 124 6.09 -20.73 -13.13
N LYS A 125 6.68 -21.82 -13.61
CA LYS A 125 6.17 -23.16 -13.32
C LYS A 125 6.43 -23.54 -11.87
N GLU A 126 5.52 -24.29 -11.29
CA GLU A 126 5.75 -24.92 -9.99
C GLU A 126 7.05 -25.74 -10.03
N GLY A 127 7.85 -25.70 -8.97
CA GLY A 127 9.18 -26.28 -8.91
C GLY A 127 10.32 -25.38 -9.40
N SER A 128 10.02 -24.17 -9.87
CA SER A 128 11.00 -23.11 -10.11
C SER A 128 11.17 -22.20 -8.88
N VAL A 129 12.12 -21.27 -8.97
CA VAL A 129 12.25 -20.19 -7.97
C VAL A 129 11.43 -19.01 -8.42
N LEU A 130 10.46 -18.59 -7.61
CA LEU A 130 9.73 -17.33 -7.80
C LEU A 130 10.51 -16.20 -7.12
N LYS A 131 10.78 -15.13 -7.86
CA LYS A 131 11.44 -13.93 -7.33
C LYS A 131 10.43 -12.81 -7.15
N LEU A 132 10.27 -12.32 -5.92
CA LEU A 132 9.40 -11.21 -5.56
C LEU A 132 10.26 -10.01 -5.17
N ALA A 133 9.96 -8.82 -5.73
CA ALA A 133 10.48 -7.55 -5.24
C ALA A 133 9.46 -6.92 -4.29
N GLY A 134 9.87 -6.67 -3.04
CA GLY A 134 9.06 -6.07 -1.99
C GLY A 134 9.49 -4.64 -1.69
N LEU A 135 8.55 -3.68 -1.75
CA LEU A 135 8.78 -2.25 -1.55
C LEU A 135 7.72 -1.66 -0.62
N SER A 136 8.06 -0.59 0.10
CA SER A 136 7.18 0.08 1.06
C SER A 136 7.52 1.55 1.23
N CYS A 137 6.55 2.40 1.58
CA CYS A 137 6.74 3.78 2.04
C CYS A 137 7.44 4.70 1.02
N HIS A 138 6.68 5.11 0.01
CA HIS A 138 7.15 5.83 -1.20
C HIS A 138 6.97 7.35 -1.10
N LYS A 139 7.45 7.97 0.00
CA LYS A 139 7.41 9.43 0.14
C LYS A 139 8.22 10.11 -0.97
N ASP A 140 7.78 11.30 -1.42
CA ASP A 140 8.37 12.06 -2.54
C ASP A 140 9.84 12.51 -2.38
N ILE A 141 10.53 12.07 -1.31
CA ILE A 141 11.95 12.35 -1.08
C ILE A 141 12.80 11.72 -2.19
N ALA A 142 13.59 12.53 -2.87
CA ALA A 142 14.44 12.15 -4.00
C ALA A 142 13.67 11.56 -5.21
N TRP A 143 12.35 11.83 -5.33
CA TRP A 143 11.58 11.48 -6.52
C TRP A 143 12.28 12.00 -7.80
N PRO A 144 12.32 11.24 -8.91
CA PRO A 144 11.54 10.04 -9.26
C PRO A 144 12.29 8.70 -9.10
N TRP A 145 13.30 8.55 -8.28
CA TRP A 145 14.00 7.32 -7.88
C TRP A 145 14.52 6.44 -9.04
N LYS A 146 14.91 7.04 -10.14
CA LYS A 146 15.23 6.31 -11.40
C LYS A 146 16.29 5.22 -11.21
N GLU A 147 17.36 5.51 -10.48
CA GLU A 147 18.46 4.59 -10.25
C GLU A 147 18.02 3.40 -9.39
N ALA A 148 17.24 3.66 -8.32
CA ALA A 148 16.71 2.61 -7.44
C ALA A 148 15.73 1.70 -8.20
N ILE A 149 14.82 2.27 -8.98
CA ILE A 149 13.85 1.48 -9.77
C ILE A 149 14.55 0.67 -10.86
N ALA A 150 15.56 1.24 -11.52
CA ALA A 150 16.37 0.53 -12.49
C ALA A 150 17.10 -0.66 -11.86
N GLU A 151 17.60 -0.52 -10.63
CA GLU A 151 18.23 -1.62 -9.89
C GLU A 151 17.20 -2.70 -9.53
N VAL A 152 15.99 -2.34 -9.05
CA VAL A 152 14.91 -3.31 -8.81
C VAL A 152 14.58 -4.07 -10.10
N ILE A 153 14.49 -3.37 -11.25
CA ILE A 153 14.24 -3.99 -12.56
C ILE A 153 15.38 -4.93 -12.94
N SER A 154 16.64 -4.60 -12.63
CA SER A 154 17.82 -5.41 -12.97
C SER A 154 17.84 -6.77 -12.27
N HIS A 155 17.19 -6.90 -11.10
CA HIS A 155 16.97 -8.18 -10.45
C HIS A 155 16.00 -9.09 -11.22
N ASP A 156 15.28 -8.56 -12.19
CA ASP A 156 14.25 -9.25 -12.98
C ASP A 156 13.25 -10.02 -12.10
N PRO A 157 12.49 -9.35 -11.23
CA PRO A 157 11.49 -10.01 -10.40
C PRO A 157 10.33 -10.54 -11.25
N ASP A 158 9.80 -11.70 -10.84
CA ASP A 158 8.60 -12.30 -11.45
C ASP A 158 7.31 -11.66 -10.93
N LEU A 159 7.36 -11.07 -9.74
CA LEU A 159 6.24 -10.48 -9.03
C LEU A 159 6.71 -9.26 -8.23
N VAL A 160 5.89 -8.22 -8.18
CA VAL A 160 6.13 -7.01 -7.37
C VAL A 160 5.12 -6.96 -6.23
N PHE A 161 5.57 -6.66 -5.02
CA PHE A 161 4.72 -6.39 -3.86
C PHE A 161 5.00 -4.99 -3.32
N LEU A 162 3.96 -4.17 -3.27
CA LEU A 162 3.95 -2.82 -2.72
C LEU A 162 3.09 -2.84 -1.45
N SER A 163 3.73 -2.75 -0.29
CA SER A 163 3.11 -3.04 1.01
C SER A 163 2.51 -1.82 1.70
N GLY A 164 1.99 -0.87 0.94
CA GLY A 164 1.36 0.34 1.47
C GLY A 164 2.26 1.58 1.43
N ASP A 165 1.65 2.72 1.73
CA ASP A 165 2.26 4.05 1.66
C ASP A 165 2.81 4.37 0.27
N GLN A 166 2.00 4.11 -0.76
CA GLN A 166 2.35 4.46 -2.14
C GLN A 166 2.40 5.98 -2.33
N ILE A 167 1.58 6.70 -1.57
CA ILE A 167 1.56 8.17 -1.55
C ILE A 167 1.34 8.67 -0.13
N TYR A 168 1.72 9.92 0.12
CA TYR A 168 1.48 10.62 1.39
C TYR A 168 0.62 11.87 1.17
N GLU A 169 -0.03 12.34 2.22
CA GLU A 169 -1.06 13.39 2.19
C GLU A 169 -0.62 14.69 1.50
N ASN A 170 0.63 15.10 1.70
CA ASN A 170 1.16 16.38 1.22
C ASN A 170 2.31 16.23 0.22
N ASP A 171 2.41 15.08 -0.45
CA ASP A 171 3.48 14.81 -1.40
C ASP A 171 3.38 15.67 -2.67
N TYR A 172 4.52 15.84 -3.33
CA TYR A 172 4.67 16.53 -4.61
C TYR A 172 4.17 17.99 -4.57
N GLY A 173 4.27 18.65 -3.40
CA GLY A 173 3.79 20.02 -3.23
C GLY A 173 2.26 20.18 -3.34
N SER A 174 1.51 19.09 -3.31
CA SER A 174 0.05 19.08 -3.35
C SER A 174 -0.53 18.92 -1.93
N PRO A 175 -1.01 20.00 -1.28
CA PRO A 175 -1.62 19.91 0.04
C PRO A 175 -2.80 18.97 0.05
N MET A 176 -2.95 18.20 1.14
CA MET A 176 -4.05 17.28 1.33
C MET A 176 -5.42 17.97 1.26
N PHE A 177 -6.36 17.36 0.53
CA PHE A 177 -7.77 17.68 0.58
C PHE A 177 -8.57 16.44 1.00
N ARG A 178 -9.22 16.48 2.16
CA ARG A 178 -10.11 15.43 2.64
C ARG A 178 -11.53 15.67 2.18
N ALA A 179 -12.10 14.74 1.44
CA ALA A 179 -13.53 14.74 1.10
C ALA A 179 -14.32 14.28 2.34
N LEU A 180 -15.06 15.19 2.97
CA LEU A 180 -15.85 14.90 4.16
C LEU A 180 -17.31 14.56 3.81
N THR A 181 -17.80 15.03 2.66
CA THR A 181 -19.14 14.74 2.17
C THR A 181 -19.08 14.03 0.82
N LYS A 182 -20.20 13.48 0.38
CA LYS A 182 -20.29 12.78 -0.90
C LYS A 182 -20.03 13.72 -2.09
N GLU A 183 -20.48 14.95 -2.00
CA GLU A 183 -20.30 15.97 -3.03
C GLU A 183 -18.84 16.39 -3.20
N GLU A 184 -18.04 16.24 -2.14
CA GLU A 184 -16.61 16.55 -2.15
C GLU A 184 -15.75 15.40 -2.70
N VAL A 185 -16.32 14.19 -2.88
CA VAL A 185 -15.58 13.00 -3.33
C VAL A 185 -14.83 13.24 -4.64
N PRO A 186 -15.43 13.81 -5.70
CA PRO A 186 -14.70 14.07 -6.94
C PRO A 186 -13.49 15.00 -6.74
N LYS A 187 -13.63 16.05 -5.93
CA LYS A 187 -12.53 16.98 -5.61
C LYS A 187 -11.43 16.29 -4.79
N GLY A 188 -11.81 15.45 -3.85
CA GLY A 188 -10.88 14.64 -3.08
C GLY A 188 -10.12 13.65 -3.96
N MET A 189 -10.79 12.98 -4.89
CA MET A 189 -10.16 12.08 -5.85
C MET A 189 -9.23 12.81 -6.81
N LYS A 190 -9.57 14.02 -7.28
CA LYS A 190 -8.64 14.85 -8.06
C LYS A 190 -7.35 15.13 -7.29
N ASN A 191 -7.43 15.45 -6.00
CA ASN A 191 -6.27 15.68 -5.14
C ASN A 191 -5.43 14.40 -4.96
N TYR A 192 -6.08 13.24 -4.76
CA TYR A 192 -5.45 11.93 -4.70
C TYR A 192 -4.75 11.59 -6.02
N LEU A 193 -5.46 11.66 -7.14
CA LEU A 193 -4.97 11.31 -8.48
C LEU A 193 -3.78 12.18 -8.91
N THR A 194 -3.68 13.43 -8.44
CA THR A 194 -2.50 14.28 -8.66
C THR A 194 -1.22 13.64 -8.10
N LYS A 195 -1.31 13.03 -6.91
CA LYS A 195 -0.19 12.33 -6.28
C LYS A 195 0.02 10.94 -6.87
N TRP A 196 -1.09 10.23 -7.12
CA TRP A 196 -1.12 8.90 -7.71
C TRP A 196 -0.47 8.86 -9.09
N ARG A 197 -0.69 9.90 -9.91
CA ARG A 197 0.02 10.10 -11.17
C ARG A 197 1.54 10.11 -10.99
N LYS A 198 2.04 10.84 -10.00
CA LYS A 198 3.50 10.93 -9.72
C LYS A 198 4.11 9.61 -9.28
N PHE A 199 3.40 8.85 -8.45
CA PHE A 199 3.78 7.49 -8.12
C PHE A 199 3.85 6.61 -9.38
N GLY A 200 2.80 6.61 -10.19
CA GLY A 200 2.74 5.84 -11.43
C GLY A 200 3.82 6.23 -12.43
N GLU A 201 4.11 7.53 -12.63
CA GLU A 201 5.21 8.01 -13.48
C GLU A 201 6.56 7.40 -13.09
N ALA A 202 6.81 7.20 -11.79
CA ALA A 202 8.04 6.60 -11.31
C ALA A 202 8.09 5.07 -11.52
N PHE A 203 7.01 4.36 -11.20
CA PHE A 203 6.99 2.90 -11.15
C PHE A 203 6.44 2.22 -12.41
N ARG A 204 5.93 2.97 -13.39
CA ARG A 204 5.24 2.41 -14.57
C ARG A 204 6.08 1.38 -15.35
N GLU A 205 7.40 1.58 -15.47
CA GLU A 205 8.28 0.66 -16.20
C GLU A 205 8.48 -0.67 -15.44
N LEU A 206 8.47 -0.63 -14.11
CA LEU A 206 8.52 -1.83 -13.28
C LEU A 206 7.20 -2.62 -13.38
N MET A 207 6.05 -1.93 -13.29
CA MET A 207 4.72 -2.56 -13.25
C MET A 207 4.21 -2.98 -14.63
N ARG A 208 4.67 -2.34 -15.72
CA ARG A 208 4.20 -2.60 -17.10
C ARG A 208 4.29 -4.06 -17.50
N ASP A 209 5.41 -4.71 -17.16
CA ASP A 209 5.75 -6.04 -17.62
C ASP A 209 5.80 -7.08 -16.49
N ARG A 210 5.31 -6.74 -15.30
CA ARG A 210 5.33 -7.62 -14.12
C ARG A 210 4.01 -7.59 -13.37
N PRO A 211 3.48 -8.75 -12.97
CA PRO A 211 2.33 -8.79 -12.07
C PRO A 211 2.66 -8.01 -10.78
N THR A 212 1.68 -7.28 -10.29
CA THR A 212 1.86 -6.42 -9.12
C THR A 212 0.75 -6.67 -8.11
N ILE A 213 1.15 -6.97 -6.87
CA ILE A 213 0.29 -6.95 -5.70
C ILE A 213 0.52 -5.62 -5.00
N MET A 214 -0.54 -4.88 -4.77
CA MET A 214 -0.50 -3.62 -4.06
C MET A 214 -1.58 -3.63 -2.98
N ILE A 215 -1.25 -3.17 -1.78
CA ILE A 215 -2.19 -3.01 -0.68
C ILE A 215 -2.11 -1.60 -0.15
N THR A 216 -3.21 -1.08 0.37
CA THR A 216 -3.23 0.24 1.00
C THR A 216 -2.73 0.18 2.43
N ASP A 217 -2.12 1.29 2.89
CA ASP A 217 -1.88 1.56 4.30
C ASP A 217 -2.55 2.89 4.70
N ASP A 218 -2.25 3.43 5.85
CA ASP A 218 -2.90 4.60 6.43
C ASP A 218 -2.70 5.88 5.60
N HIS A 219 -1.49 6.14 5.10
CA HIS A 219 -1.22 7.32 4.26
C HIS A 219 -1.95 7.28 2.92
N ASP A 220 -2.17 6.10 2.34
CA ASP A 220 -2.91 5.95 1.07
C ASP A 220 -4.35 6.42 1.17
N VAL A 221 -4.93 6.39 2.38
CA VAL A 221 -6.29 6.88 2.67
C VAL A 221 -6.29 8.19 3.46
N PHE A 222 -5.17 8.92 3.48
CA PHE A 222 -4.98 10.22 4.12
C PHE A 222 -5.29 10.23 5.62
N ALA A 223 -4.91 9.16 6.31
CA ALA A 223 -5.19 8.99 7.74
C ALA A 223 -4.01 9.33 8.65
N ASN A 224 -2.77 9.03 8.29
CA ASN A 224 -1.55 9.08 9.12
C ASN A 224 -1.78 8.42 10.49
N ASP A 225 -1.55 7.17 10.58
CA ASP A 225 -1.96 6.16 11.55
C ASP A 225 -3.48 5.87 11.50
N LEU A 226 -3.84 4.63 11.25
CA LEU A 226 -5.23 4.24 11.03
C LEU A 226 -5.66 3.08 11.94
N TRP A 227 -6.70 3.34 12.71
CA TRP A 227 -7.46 2.34 13.46
C TRP A 227 -8.89 2.36 12.95
N GLY A 228 -9.21 1.52 11.99
CA GLY A 228 -10.43 1.62 11.19
C GLY A 228 -11.72 1.26 11.93
N ARG A 229 -11.67 0.57 13.09
CA ARG A 229 -12.83 0.20 13.92
C ARG A 229 -13.98 -0.44 13.13
N GLY A 230 -13.66 -1.29 12.18
CA GLY A 230 -14.66 -1.93 11.34
C GLY A 230 -15.24 -1.06 10.22
N GLY A 231 -14.51 -0.04 9.75
CA GLY A 231 -14.91 0.79 8.61
C GLY A 231 -15.84 1.95 8.95
N VAL A 232 -15.89 2.37 10.22
CA VAL A 232 -16.71 3.53 10.63
C VAL A 232 -16.06 4.86 10.25
N ARG A 233 -16.85 5.92 10.15
CA ARG A 233 -16.35 7.29 10.03
C ARG A 233 -15.73 7.76 11.34
N MET A 234 -14.62 8.49 11.23
CA MET A 234 -13.99 9.12 12.38
C MET A 234 -14.92 10.17 12.99
N ASN A 235 -15.14 10.06 14.29
CA ASN A 235 -15.92 11.02 15.06
C ASN A 235 -15.04 11.61 16.16
N GLY A 236 -14.50 12.79 15.93
CA GLY A 236 -13.62 13.48 16.86
C GLY A 236 -12.13 13.35 16.52
N GLN A 237 -11.32 12.91 17.47
CA GLN A 237 -9.87 12.81 17.32
C GLN A 237 -9.46 11.53 16.59
N ARG A 238 -8.30 11.54 15.90
CA ARG A 238 -7.73 10.41 15.19
C ARG A 238 -7.66 9.14 16.05
N THR A 239 -7.23 9.26 17.28
CA THR A 239 -7.12 8.16 18.26
C THR A 239 -8.45 7.52 18.67
N THR A 240 -9.59 8.13 18.29
CA THR A 240 -10.91 7.48 18.42
C THR A 240 -11.17 6.46 17.31
N GLY A 241 -10.33 6.44 16.29
CA GLY A 241 -10.41 5.55 15.15
C GLY A 241 -11.50 5.91 14.13
N GLY A 242 -11.52 5.18 13.05
CA GLY A 242 -12.38 5.41 11.90
C GLY A 242 -11.70 6.21 10.78
N TYR A 243 -12.37 6.32 9.66
CA TYR A 243 -11.87 6.99 8.47
C TYR A 243 -12.13 8.49 8.48
N PRO A 244 -11.11 9.34 8.24
CA PRO A 244 -11.30 10.80 8.22
C PRO A 244 -12.00 11.30 6.96
N THR A 245 -12.07 10.49 5.90
CA THR A 245 -12.65 10.82 4.60
C THR A 245 -13.97 10.06 4.36
N HIS A 246 -14.75 10.51 3.36
CA HIS A 246 -16.00 9.84 2.99
C HIS A 246 -15.74 8.41 2.49
N PRO A 247 -16.58 7.40 2.83
CA PRO A 247 -16.39 6.01 2.39
C PRO A 247 -16.23 5.83 0.87
N ASP A 248 -17.02 6.53 0.06
CA ASP A 248 -16.89 6.47 -1.41
C ASP A 248 -15.50 6.91 -1.89
N TRP A 249 -14.88 7.88 -1.21
CA TRP A 249 -13.51 8.28 -1.52
C TRP A 249 -12.50 7.20 -1.12
N VAL A 250 -12.65 6.60 0.08
CA VAL A 250 -11.78 5.52 0.56
C VAL A 250 -11.82 4.34 -0.41
N ASN A 251 -13.03 3.94 -0.80
CA ASN A 251 -13.27 2.83 -1.71
C ASN A 251 -12.67 3.09 -3.10
N ALA A 252 -12.80 4.32 -3.61
CA ALA A 252 -12.24 4.73 -4.89
C ALA A 252 -10.69 4.75 -4.86
N ALA A 253 -10.08 5.30 -3.81
CA ALA A 253 -8.63 5.31 -3.63
C ALA A 253 -8.07 3.88 -3.53
N GLU A 254 -8.68 3.02 -2.73
CA GLU A 254 -8.28 1.61 -2.60
C GLU A 254 -8.44 0.83 -3.90
N PHE A 255 -9.52 1.06 -4.66
CA PHE A 255 -9.72 0.41 -5.95
C PHE A 255 -8.62 0.72 -6.96
N THR A 256 -8.07 1.94 -6.96
CA THR A 256 -6.94 2.28 -7.84
C THR A 256 -5.69 1.43 -7.56
N GLN A 257 -5.56 0.89 -6.38
CA GLN A 257 -4.42 0.09 -5.94
C GLN A 257 -4.68 -1.42 -6.05
N THR A 258 -5.90 -1.86 -5.75
CA THR A 258 -6.24 -3.30 -5.60
C THR A 258 -7.07 -3.87 -6.76
N GLY A 259 -7.59 -3.03 -7.66
CA GLY A 259 -8.55 -3.44 -8.70
C GLY A 259 -8.04 -4.50 -9.68
N ASN A 260 -6.70 -4.61 -9.87
CA ASN A 260 -6.08 -5.65 -10.69
C ASN A 260 -5.93 -7.01 -9.96
N LEU A 261 -6.18 -7.07 -8.66
CA LEU A 261 -6.01 -8.28 -7.87
C LEU A 261 -7.22 -9.21 -7.96
N PRO A 262 -7.15 -10.46 -7.48
CA PRO A 262 -8.33 -11.33 -7.38
C PRO A 262 -9.46 -10.68 -6.59
N ASP A 263 -10.68 -11.15 -6.78
CA ASP A 263 -11.81 -10.62 -6.05
C ASP A 263 -11.63 -10.80 -4.53
N PRO A 264 -12.01 -9.81 -3.69
CA PRO A 264 -11.88 -9.92 -2.25
C PRO A 264 -12.77 -11.03 -1.67
N ALA A 265 -12.31 -11.68 -0.61
CA ALA A 265 -13.03 -12.77 0.04
C ALA A 265 -14.35 -12.31 0.68
N ASN A 266 -14.35 -11.13 1.30
CA ASN A 266 -15.56 -10.46 1.80
C ASN A 266 -15.40 -8.95 1.72
N PRO A 267 -15.86 -8.31 0.63
CA PRO A 267 -15.68 -6.88 0.44
C PRO A 267 -16.53 -6.03 1.38
N GLY A 268 -17.58 -6.54 1.95
CA GLY A 268 -18.54 -5.76 2.73
C GLY A 268 -19.73 -5.27 1.90
N PRO A 269 -20.30 -4.07 2.17
CA PRO A 269 -19.74 -2.94 2.93
C PRO A 269 -19.65 -3.14 4.45
N HIS A 270 -18.67 -2.53 5.09
CA HIS A 270 -18.46 -2.53 6.53
C HIS A 270 -18.69 -1.14 7.13
N GLY A 271 -19.06 -1.08 8.41
CA GLY A 271 -19.25 0.17 9.14
C GLY A 271 -20.16 1.16 8.41
N ASP A 272 -19.61 2.32 8.06
CA ASP A 272 -20.35 3.38 7.36
C ASP A 272 -20.24 3.29 5.82
N GLY A 273 -19.95 2.10 5.28
CA GLY A 273 -19.91 1.85 3.83
C GLY A 273 -18.51 1.65 3.25
N VAL A 274 -17.49 1.47 4.08
CA VAL A 274 -16.13 1.18 3.63
C VAL A 274 -16.03 -0.27 3.16
N LEU A 275 -15.43 -0.50 2.00
CA LEU A 275 -15.11 -1.84 1.51
C LEU A 275 -13.81 -2.35 2.13
N ALA A 276 -13.63 -3.66 2.23
CA ALA A 276 -12.41 -4.28 2.70
C ALA A 276 -11.80 -5.16 1.60
N TYR A 277 -10.49 -5.07 1.45
CA TYR A 277 -9.78 -5.89 0.49
C TYR A 277 -8.85 -6.87 1.22
N TYR A 278 -9.21 -8.14 1.23
CA TYR A 278 -8.33 -9.25 1.59
C TYR A 278 -8.69 -10.47 0.75
N THR A 279 -7.67 -11.24 0.34
CA THR A 279 -7.87 -12.34 -0.61
C THR A 279 -6.74 -13.38 -0.52
N ALA A 280 -6.95 -14.53 -1.15
CA ALA A 280 -5.90 -15.49 -1.47
C ALA A 280 -5.47 -15.33 -2.93
N LEU A 281 -4.16 -15.44 -3.17
CA LEU A 281 -3.57 -15.40 -4.50
C LEU A 281 -2.56 -16.54 -4.64
N GLU A 282 -2.60 -17.25 -5.77
CA GLU A 282 -1.59 -18.23 -6.15
C GLU A 282 -0.85 -17.73 -7.39
N TYR A 283 0.49 -17.71 -7.33
CA TYR A 283 1.33 -17.36 -8.45
C TYR A 283 2.68 -18.07 -8.37
N GLY A 284 3.11 -18.72 -9.45
CA GLY A 284 4.38 -19.46 -9.51
C GLY A 284 4.49 -20.62 -8.52
N GLY A 285 3.37 -21.23 -8.13
CA GLY A 285 3.33 -22.30 -7.12
C GLY A 285 3.47 -21.81 -5.67
N VAL A 286 3.51 -20.49 -5.46
CA VAL A 286 3.52 -19.85 -4.14
C VAL A 286 2.14 -19.34 -3.80
N HIS A 287 1.71 -19.53 -2.55
CA HIS A 287 0.42 -19.08 -2.06
C HIS A 287 0.56 -17.84 -1.19
N PHE A 288 -0.20 -16.81 -1.50
CA PHE A 288 -0.21 -15.55 -0.77
C PHE A 288 -1.57 -15.34 -0.08
N ALA A 289 -1.55 -15.03 1.23
CA ALA A 289 -2.68 -14.42 1.90
C ALA A 289 -2.42 -12.90 1.95
N VAL A 290 -3.20 -12.15 1.20
CA VAL A 290 -3.21 -10.68 1.23
C VAL A 290 -4.21 -10.25 2.29
N LEU A 291 -3.77 -9.52 3.31
CA LEU A 291 -4.60 -9.14 4.45
C LEU A 291 -4.83 -7.63 4.52
N GLU A 292 -5.95 -7.29 5.12
CA GLU A 292 -6.32 -5.93 5.50
C GLU A 292 -6.18 -5.79 7.02
N ASP A 293 -5.15 -5.13 7.49
CA ASP A 293 -4.78 -5.08 8.90
C ASP A 293 -5.01 -3.72 9.59
N ARG A 294 -5.65 -2.76 8.89
CA ARG A 294 -6.03 -1.46 9.42
C ARG A 294 -7.54 -1.31 9.68
N LYS A 295 -8.40 -1.78 8.76
CA LYS A 295 -9.85 -1.50 8.77
C LYS A 295 -10.58 -2.00 9.99
N PHE A 296 -10.17 -3.14 10.54
CA PHE A 296 -10.85 -3.77 11.68
C PHE A 296 -10.16 -3.50 13.01
N LYS A 297 -8.99 -2.87 13.00
CA LYS A 297 -8.19 -2.61 14.17
C LYS A 297 -8.90 -1.68 15.15
N SER A 298 -8.92 -2.06 16.42
CA SER A 298 -9.46 -1.26 17.54
C SER A 298 -8.66 0.03 17.73
N ALA A 299 -9.32 1.07 18.26
CA ALA A 299 -8.70 2.37 18.46
C ALA A 299 -8.02 2.51 19.82
N PRO A 300 -6.88 3.25 19.91
CA PRO A 300 -6.19 3.47 21.19
C PRO A 300 -7.05 4.07 22.28
N SER A 301 -7.98 4.96 21.94
CA SER A 301 -8.89 5.59 22.91
C SER A 301 -9.83 4.61 23.61
N GLU A 302 -9.94 3.37 23.15
CA GLU A 302 -10.67 2.34 23.86
C GLU A 302 -9.99 1.98 25.18
N VAL A 303 -8.66 2.05 25.24
CA VAL A 303 -7.83 1.69 26.40
C VAL A 303 -7.03 2.84 26.99
N ILE A 304 -6.56 3.80 26.19
CA ILE A 304 -5.75 4.95 26.63
C ILE A 304 -6.66 6.18 26.71
N LYS A 305 -6.86 6.72 27.91
CA LYS A 305 -7.74 7.89 28.15
C LYS A 305 -6.98 9.20 28.34
N LYS A 306 -5.67 9.13 28.57
CA LYS A 306 -4.78 10.28 28.78
C LYS A 306 -3.36 9.91 28.37
N LEU A 307 -2.54 10.92 28.12
CA LEU A 307 -1.11 10.72 27.87
C LEU A 307 -0.46 9.89 28.98
N ILE A 308 0.24 8.82 28.59
CA ILE A 308 1.06 7.99 29.47
C ILE A 308 2.51 8.40 29.28
N ALA A 309 3.03 9.21 30.18
CA ALA A 309 4.38 9.76 30.12
C ALA A 309 4.96 9.91 31.54
N PRO A 310 6.31 9.98 31.68
CA PRO A 310 6.96 10.17 32.97
C PRO A 310 6.50 11.46 33.67
N PRO A 311 6.55 11.51 35.01
CA PRO A 311 6.24 12.73 35.76
C PRO A 311 7.06 13.93 35.26
N GLY A 312 6.38 15.05 35.02
CA GLY A 312 7.05 16.27 34.54
C GLY A 312 7.39 16.31 33.05
N PHE A 313 7.03 15.29 32.28
CA PHE A 313 7.22 15.28 30.83
C PHE A 313 6.58 16.50 30.16
N LYS A 314 7.32 17.15 29.29
CA LYS A 314 6.83 18.26 28.47
C LYS A 314 7.22 18.01 27.01
N TRP A 315 6.26 18.11 26.12
CA TRP A 315 6.56 18.03 24.69
C TRP A 315 7.58 19.11 24.28
N PRO A 316 8.63 18.77 23.56
CA PRO A 316 9.68 19.74 23.15
C PRO A 316 9.16 20.89 22.26
N ARG A 317 8.00 20.75 21.66
CA ARG A 317 7.31 21.78 20.84
C ARG A 317 5.80 21.58 20.97
N LYS A 318 5.02 22.64 20.66
CA LYS A 318 3.54 22.57 20.56
C LYS A 318 3.12 21.54 19.49
N ARG A 319 3.11 20.27 19.85
CA ARG A 319 2.41 19.25 19.06
C ARG A 319 0.93 19.33 19.43
N LYS A 320 0.05 19.20 18.44
CA LYS A 320 -1.40 19.13 18.65
C LYS A 320 -1.72 17.92 19.53
N THR A 321 -2.71 18.07 20.38
CA THR A 321 -3.13 17.13 21.43
C THR A 321 -3.40 15.69 20.95
N ASP A 322 -3.67 15.48 19.67
CA ASP A 322 -4.08 14.21 19.08
C ASP A 322 -2.95 13.14 19.01
N PHE A 323 -1.69 13.57 19.01
CA PHE A 323 -0.51 12.70 19.03
C PHE A 323 -0.17 12.13 20.41
N GLN A 324 -0.95 12.46 21.43
CA GLN A 324 -0.52 12.25 22.82
C GLN A 324 -0.99 10.96 23.44
N ILE A 325 -2.06 10.35 22.93
CA ILE A 325 -2.68 9.19 23.58
C ILE A 325 -2.46 7.86 22.83
N GLU A 326 -1.82 7.85 21.67
CA GLU A 326 -1.48 6.63 20.93
C GLU A 326 -0.13 6.04 21.35
N VAL A 327 0.76 6.88 21.86
CA VAL A 327 2.13 6.49 22.21
C VAL A 327 2.29 6.49 23.73
N VAL A 328 2.79 5.39 24.28
CA VAL A 328 3.26 5.30 25.67
C VAL A 328 4.70 5.77 25.73
N LEU A 329 4.97 6.81 26.51
CA LEU A 329 6.30 7.42 26.68
C LEU A 329 6.92 7.09 28.06
N ASP A 330 6.12 6.62 29.00
CA ASP A 330 6.59 6.24 30.33
C ASP A 330 7.30 4.88 30.24
N PRO A 331 8.61 4.81 30.51
CA PRO A 331 9.36 3.56 30.45
C PRO A 331 8.89 2.53 31.48
N ASP A 332 8.35 2.99 32.60
CA ASP A 332 7.93 2.13 33.71
C ASP A 332 6.48 1.64 33.56
N TYR A 333 5.75 2.15 32.56
CA TYR A 333 4.38 1.71 32.32
C TYR A 333 4.33 0.30 31.73
N ASP A 334 3.57 -0.57 32.36
CA ASP A 334 3.31 -1.93 31.85
C ASP A 334 2.28 -1.89 30.69
N CYS A 335 2.78 -1.91 29.46
CA CYS A 335 1.95 -1.86 28.26
C CYS A 335 1.11 -3.14 28.04
N THR A 336 1.35 -4.23 28.77
CA THR A 336 0.49 -5.42 28.69
C THR A 336 -0.93 -5.14 29.17
N GLN A 337 -1.10 -4.12 30.04
CA GLN A 337 -2.40 -3.66 30.54
C GLN A 337 -3.26 -2.96 29.48
N LEU A 338 -2.69 -2.64 28.32
CA LEU A 338 -3.43 -2.04 27.19
C LEU A 338 -4.23 -3.08 26.40
N ASP A 339 -4.07 -4.36 26.69
CA ASP A 339 -4.91 -5.39 26.09
C ASP A 339 -6.17 -5.64 26.91
N ARG A 340 -7.30 -5.76 26.24
CA ARG A 340 -8.60 -6.04 26.85
C ARG A 340 -9.43 -7.01 26.01
N PRO A 341 -10.31 -7.79 26.63
CA PRO A 341 -11.29 -8.58 25.87
C PRO A 341 -12.12 -7.70 24.93
N GLY A 342 -12.32 -8.18 23.70
CA GLY A 342 -13.12 -7.48 22.70
C GLY A 342 -12.33 -6.60 21.74
N LEU A 343 -11.04 -6.39 21.97
CA LEU A 343 -10.19 -5.69 21.00
C LEU A 343 -9.91 -6.57 19.78
N HIS A 344 -9.88 -5.94 18.60
CA HIS A 344 -9.68 -6.58 17.31
C HIS A 344 -8.42 -6.05 16.60
N LEU A 345 -7.75 -6.94 15.86
CA LEU A 345 -6.77 -6.60 14.84
C LEU A 345 -7.39 -6.83 13.46
N LEU A 346 -7.56 -8.08 13.04
CA LEU A 346 -8.08 -8.44 11.72
C LEU A 346 -9.62 -8.59 11.67
N GLY A 347 -10.28 -8.72 12.83
CA GLY A 347 -11.68 -9.10 12.90
C GLY A 347 -11.91 -10.59 12.67
N ARG A 348 -13.09 -11.07 13.12
CA ARG A 348 -13.39 -12.52 13.16
C ARG A 348 -13.43 -13.18 11.78
N GLU A 349 -13.97 -12.49 10.80
CA GLU A 349 -14.12 -13.03 9.45
C GLU A 349 -12.79 -13.22 8.76
N GLN A 350 -11.90 -12.23 8.86
CA GLN A 350 -10.57 -12.33 8.30
C GLN A 350 -9.67 -13.32 9.08
N GLU A 351 -9.82 -13.42 10.40
CA GLU A 351 -9.18 -14.48 11.20
C GLU A 351 -9.66 -15.88 10.76
N ALA A 352 -10.95 -16.05 10.40
CA ALA A 352 -11.48 -17.31 9.88
C ALA A 352 -10.96 -17.62 8.47
N PHE A 353 -10.93 -16.61 7.59
CA PHE A 353 -10.33 -16.72 6.26
C PHE A 353 -8.86 -17.16 6.35
N LEU A 354 -8.07 -16.51 7.18
CA LEU A 354 -6.64 -16.82 7.35
C LEU A 354 -6.43 -18.25 7.88
N ARG A 355 -7.27 -18.71 8.78
CA ARG A 355 -7.25 -20.09 9.30
C ARG A 355 -7.55 -21.11 8.20
N GLY A 356 -8.57 -20.86 7.37
CA GLY A 356 -8.91 -21.71 6.23
C GLY A 356 -7.78 -21.79 5.21
N TRP A 357 -7.23 -20.62 4.83
CA TRP A 357 -6.10 -20.54 3.92
C TRP A 357 -4.86 -21.28 4.44
N SER A 358 -4.53 -21.12 5.71
CA SER A 358 -3.38 -21.81 6.35
C SER A 358 -3.59 -23.32 6.39
N TYR A 359 -4.82 -23.77 6.66
CA TYR A 359 -5.16 -25.20 6.64
C TYR A 359 -4.97 -25.80 5.24
N ASP A 360 -5.48 -25.13 4.20
CA ASP A 360 -5.35 -25.58 2.82
C ASP A 360 -3.88 -25.60 2.36
N LEU A 361 -3.10 -24.59 2.75
CA LEU A 361 -1.68 -24.54 2.45
C LEU A 361 -0.93 -25.73 3.06
N LYS A 362 -1.17 -26.02 4.33
CA LYS A 362 -0.56 -27.18 5.01
C LYS A 362 -0.93 -28.51 4.35
N LYS A 363 -2.19 -28.65 3.96
CA LYS A 363 -2.69 -29.86 3.28
C LYS A 363 -2.01 -30.09 1.93
N THR A 364 -1.71 -29.02 1.19
CA THR A 364 -1.05 -29.13 -0.12
C THR A 364 0.47 -29.29 0.00
N GLY A 365 1.08 -29.05 1.18
CA GLY A 365 2.53 -29.06 1.39
C GLY A 365 3.27 -27.93 0.68
N ARG A 366 2.57 -26.94 0.14
CA ARG A 366 3.17 -25.79 -0.56
C ARG A 366 3.66 -24.73 0.42
N ILE A 367 4.52 -23.84 -0.05
CA ILE A 367 5.01 -22.69 0.72
C ILE A 367 4.26 -21.42 0.34
N GLY A 368 4.27 -20.42 1.21
CA GLY A 368 3.57 -19.17 0.95
C GLY A 368 4.10 -17.95 1.72
N ALA A 369 3.38 -16.85 1.57
CA ALA A 369 3.60 -15.66 2.38
C ALA A 369 2.28 -15.01 2.80
N VAL A 370 2.30 -14.42 3.99
CA VAL A 370 1.25 -13.51 4.47
C VAL A 370 1.71 -12.09 4.18
N LEU A 371 0.93 -11.35 3.41
CA LEU A 371 1.22 -9.98 2.99
C LEU A 371 0.32 -9.03 3.77
N THR A 372 0.91 -8.11 4.51
CA THR A 372 0.19 -7.11 5.33
C THR A 372 0.84 -5.74 5.18
N SER A 373 0.20 -4.68 5.66
CA SER A 373 0.80 -3.35 5.61
C SER A 373 1.75 -3.11 6.79
N SER A 374 1.37 -3.43 8.02
CA SER A 374 2.10 -3.09 9.24
C SER A 374 2.76 -4.30 9.93
N PRO A 375 3.88 -4.10 10.69
CA PRO A 375 4.55 -5.18 11.42
C PRO A 375 3.74 -5.63 12.66
N TRP A 376 3.82 -6.94 12.94
CA TRP A 376 3.08 -7.56 14.06
C TRP A 376 3.94 -7.71 15.33
N ALA A 377 4.99 -6.91 15.45
CA ALA A 377 5.79 -6.75 16.66
C ALA A 377 6.27 -5.29 16.74
N HIS A 378 6.38 -4.77 17.94
CA HIS A 378 6.89 -3.41 18.16
C HIS A 378 8.44 -3.41 18.19
N VAL A 379 9.03 -3.55 17.00
CA VAL A 379 10.49 -3.64 16.79
C VAL A 379 11.05 -2.45 15.98
N ALA A 380 10.26 -1.38 15.84
CA ALA A 380 10.68 -0.14 15.20
C ALA A 380 10.29 1.03 16.10
N MET A 381 11.26 1.65 16.75
CA MET A 381 11.03 2.59 17.85
C MET A 381 11.58 3.97 17.52
N TYR A 382 10.86 5.01 17.97
CA TYR A 382 11.41 6.37 18.03
C TYR A 382 12.34 6.55 19.25
N SER A 383 12.13 5.76 20.28
CA SER A 383 12.92 5.70 21.50
C SER A 383 12.87 4.27 22.04
N PRO A 384 13.95 3.75 22.64
CA PRO A 384 13.98 2.40 23.22
C PRO A 384 12.88 2.10 24.25
N THR A 385 12.31 3.15 24.85
CA THR A 385 11.29 3.05 25.91
C THR A 385 9.87 3.35 25.44
N SER A 386 9.69 3.88 24.23
CA SER A 386 8.34 4.20 23.73
C SER A 386 7.60 2.95 23.23
N ALA A 387 6.27 2.97 23.33
CA ALA A 387 5.40 2.00 22.67
C ALA A 387 4.37 2.74 21.81
N ASP A 388 4.18 2.29 20.57
CA ASP A 388 3.29 2.88 19.58
C ASP A 388 2.19 1.89 19.23
N THR A 389 0.94 2.27 19.50
CA THR A 389 -0.23 1.42 19.22
C THR A 389 -0.56 1.32 17.73
N ASP A 390 0.12 2.09 16.89
CA ASP A 390 -0.04 2.01 15.45
C ASP A 390 0.48 0.68 14.89
N SER A 391 1.58 0.14 15.42
CA SER A 391 2.04 -1.21 15.04
C SER A 391 1.02 -2.29 15.41
N ASN A 392 0.96 -3.37 14.62
CA ASN A 392 0.09 -4.52 14.90
C ASN A 392 0.60 -5.43 16.04
N ALA A 393 1.59 -4.98 16.79
CA ALA A 393 1.93 -5.51 18.11
C ALA A 393 0.77 -5.31 19.11
N TRP A 394 -0.06 -4.29 18.89
CA TRP A 394 -1.27 -3.99 19.63
C TRP A 394 -2.51 -4.05 18.72
N PRO A 395 -3.67 -4.58 19.20
CA PRO A 395 -3.88 -5.24 20.49
C PRO A 395 -3.28 -6.65 20.52
N GLN A 396 -2.65 -7.01 21.63
CA GLN A 396 -1.89 -8.27 21.78
C GLN A 396 -2.76 -9.51 21.58
N SER A 397 -3.97 -9.52 22.16
CA SER A 397 -4.93 -10.63 21.98
C SER A 397 -5.39 -10.77 20.52
N GLY A 398 -5.58 -9.65 19.80
CA GLY A 398 -5.88 -9.64 18.36
C GLY A 398 -4.74 -10.23 17.54
N ARG A 399 -3.50 -9.77 17.80
CA ARG A 399 -2.28 -10.32 17.22
C ARG A 399 -2.14 -11.83 17.47
N SER A 400 -2.34 -12.23 18.73
CA SER A 400 -2.22 -13.65 19.12
C SER A 400 -3.24 -14.54 18.36
N ARG A 401 -4.50 -14.10 18.24
CA ARG A 401 -5.52 -14.83 17.45
C ARG A 401 -5.13 -14.97 15.98
N ALA A 402 -4.63 -13.90 15.38
CA ALA A 402 -4.22 -13.91 13.99
C ALA A 402 -2.99 -14.79 13.76
N LEU A 403 -1.98 -14.75 14.62
CA LEU A 403 -0.82 -15.66 14.54
C LEU A 403 -1.22 -17.12 14.76
N LYS A 404 -2.15 -17.41 15.70
CA LYS A 404 -2.72 -18.76 15.88
C LYS A 404 -3.54 -19.24 14.66
N ALA A 405 -4.14 -18.31 13.91
CA ALA A 405 -4.80 -18.66 12.65
C ALA A 405 -3.80 -19.06 11.56
N ILE A 406 -2.60 -18.46 11.53
CA ILE A 406 -1.49 -18.91 10.67
C ILE A 406 -0.95 -20.25 11.16
N GLY A 407 -0.74 -20.40 12.48
CA GLY A 407 -0.20 -21.59 13.11
C GLY A 407 1.19 -21.94 12.58
N ASP A 408 1.39 -23.24 12.31
CA ASP A 408 2.62 -23.84 11.78
C ASP A 408 2.66 -23.92 10.23
N ALA A 409 1.84 -23.10 9.54
CA ALA A 409 1.85 -23.05 8.08
C ALA A 409 3.25 -22.66 7.56
N PRO A 410 3.71 -23.27 6.45
CA PRO A 410 5.05 -23.02 5.89
C PRO A 410 5.11 -21.68 5.16
N VAL A 411 5.11 -20.59 5.93
CA VAL A 411 5.03 -19.23 5.41
C VAL A 411 6.02 -18.27 6.07
N VAL A 412 6.33 -17.21 5.36
CA VAL A 412 6.91 -15.98 5.91
C VAL A 412 5.85 -14.86 5.92
N MET A 413 6.05 -13.82 6.71
CA MET A 413 5.25 -12.60 6.67
C MET A 413 6.07 -11.48 6.05
N LEU A 414 5.45 -10.69 5.17
CA LEU A 414 6.03 -9.49 4.55
C LEU A 414 5.13 -8.30 4.86
N HIS A 415 5.73 -7.23 5.33
CA HIS A 415 5.03 -5.98 5.68
C HIS A 415 5.96 -4.77 5.57
N GLY A 416 5.43 -3.54 5.72
CA GLY A 416 6.16 -2.27 5.60
C GLY A 416 5.91 -1.31 6.76
N ASP A 417 5.40 -0.11 6.49
CA ASP A 417 4.94 0.93 7.42
C ASP A 417 6.05 1.60 8.24
N VAL A 418 6.77 0.83 9.04
CA VAL A 418 7.63 1.37 10.13
C VAL A 418 8.96 1.96 9.69
N HIS A 419 9.21 2.13 8.41
CA HIS A 419 10.43 2.74 7.84
C HIS A 419 11.74 2.10 8.32
N LEU A 420 11.71 0.84 8.72
CA LEU A 420 12.86 0.09 9.21
C LEU A 420 12.82 -1.34 8.70
N GLY A 421 13.85 -1.75 7.97
CA GLY A 421 14.04 -3.16 7.65
C GLY A 421 14.31 -3.96 8.92
N THR A 422 13.42 -4.89 9.29
CA THR A 422 13.64 -5.80 10.40
C THR A 422 13.38 -7.24 10.00
N LEU A 423 14.14 -8.14 10.58
CA LEU A 423 14.00 -9.57 10.38
C LEU A 423 13.92 -10.28 11.73
N GLY A 424 12.84 -11.02 11.93
CA GLY A 424 12.63 -11.73 13.17
C GLY A 424 11.61 -12.85 13.02
N ARG A 425 11.37 -13.60 14.09
CA ARG A 425 10.31 -14.60 14.18
C ARG A 425 9.32 -14.19 15.24
N HIS A 426 8.05 -14.20 14.90
CA HIS A 426 6.98 -13.97 15.89
C HIS A 426 6.87 -15.17 16.83
N GLY A 427 6.57 -14.86 18.10
CA GLY A 427 6.17 -15.85 19.10
C GLY A 427 4.77 -15.58 19.62
N VAL A 428 4.08 -16.63 20.06
CA VAL A 428 2.76 -16.56 20.70
C VAL A 428 2.87 -17.18 22.10
N ASP A 429 2.89 -18.50 22.20
CA ASP A 429 3.05 -19.22 23.46
C ASP A 429 4.57 -19.45 23.77
N GLY A 430 5.42 -19.56 22.75
CA GLY A 430 6.88 -19.60 22.79
C GLY A 430 7.53 -18.50 21.94
N PHE A 431 8.87 -18.43 21.89
CA PHE A 431 9.60 -17.47 21.04
C PHE A 431 9.72 -17.90 19.58
N ASN A 432 9.54 -19.20 19.29
CA ASN A 432 9.82 -19.78 17.98
C ASN A 432 8.61 -20.50 17.36
N ASP A 433 7.41 -20.24 17.83
CA ASP A 433 6.18 -20.93 17.45
C ASP A 433 5.31 -20.19 16.42
N GLY A 434 5.79 -19.09 15.87
CA GLY A 434 5.13 -18.35 14.80
C GLY A 434 6.01 -18.21 13.55
N PRO A 435 5.53 -17.50 12.51
CA PRO A 435 6.24 -17.32 11.24
C PRO A 435 7.44 -16.39 11.38
N VAL A 436 8.42 -16.55 10.47
CA VAL A 436 9.45 -15.54 10.23
C VAL A 436 8.81 -14.35 9.53
N ALA A 437 9.13 -13.16 9.98
CA ALA A 437 8.60 -11.90 9.46
C ALA A 437 9.73 -10.99 8.98
N TYR A 438 9.52 -10.38 7.81
CA TYR A 438 10.39 -9.40 7.23
C TYR A 438 9.61 -8.09 7.07
N SER A 439 9.94 -7.08 7.90
CA SER A 439 9.54 -5.70 7.64
C SER A 439 10.42 -5.13 6.54
N LEU A 440 9.82 -4.81 5.40
CA LEU A 440 10.51 -4.19 4.28
C LEU A 440 11.04 -2.81 4.73
N PRO A 441 12.26 -2.44 4.36
CA PRO A 441 12.75 -1.10 4.63
C PRO A 441 11.93 -0.07 3.86
N SER A 442 11.88 1.16 4.35
CA SER A 442 11.29 2.25 3.59
C SER A 442 12.05 2.46 2.28
N PHE A 443 11.33 2.52 1.16
CA PHE A 443 11.93 2.80 -0.14
C PHE A 443 12.45 4.25 -0.20
N SER A 444 11.62 5.21 0.17
CA SER A 444 12.02 6.64 0.06
C SER A 444 11.67 7.52 1.26
N SER A 445 10.81 7.10 2.17
CA SER A 445 10.58 7.84 3.41
C SER A 445 11.81 7.80 4.32
N ARG A 446 11.85 8.64 5.35
CA ARG A 446 13.03 8.71 6.24
C ARG A 446 13.14 7.46 7.10
N ALA A 447 14.29 6.80 7.09
CA ALA A 447 14.64 5.69 7.98
C ALA A 447 14.94 6.21 9.40
N SER A 448 13.94 6.76 10.08
CA SER A 448 14.09 7.43 11.37
C SER A 448 13.85 6.54 12.58
N ARG A 449 13.20 5.39 12.39
CA ARG A 449 12.99 4.40 13.45
C ARG A 449 14.19 3.45 13.54
N LYS A 450 14.42 2.88 14.72
CA LYS A 450 15.54 1.98 15.00
C LYS A 450 15.11 0.83 15.90
N TRP A 451 15.80 -0.27 15.80
CA TRP A 451 15.76 -1.35 16.77
C TRP A 451 17.03 -1.31 17.64
N GLU A 452 16.93 -0.63 18.78
CA GLU A 452 17.99 -0.45 19.75
C GLU A 452 17.45 -0.78 21.17
N PRO A 453 17.26 -2.08 21.48
CA PRO A 453 16.74 -2.50 22.78
C PRO A 453 17.72 -2.12 23.90
N LEU A 454 17.19 -1.84 25.11
CA LEU A 454 18.00 -1.47 26.28
C LEU A 454 18.90 -2.61 26.78
N GLU A 455 18.48 -3.86 26.57
CA GLU A 455 19.20 -5.05 26.97
C GLU A 455 19.50 -5.94 25.77
N ALA A 456 20.60 -6.66 25.82
CA ALA A 456 20.93 -7.64 24.81
C ALA A 456 19.91 -8.78 24.78
N GLY A 457 19.60 -9.28 23.59
CA GLY A 457 18.65 -10.39 23.43
C GLY A 457 19.14 -11.68 24.12
N LYS A 458 18.20 -12.43 24.66
CA LYS A 458 18.47 -13.75 25.25
C LYS A 458 18.67 -14.78 24.14
N ASN A 459 19.36 -15.88 24.46
CA ASN A 459 19.56 -17.02 23.55
C ASN A 459 20.12 -16.66 22.15
N ARG A 460 20.81 -15.53 22.02
CA ARG A 460 21.45 -15.13 20.76
C ARG A 460 22.63 -16.02 20.42
N LYS A 461 22.93 -16.13 19.13
CA LYS A 461 24.13 -16.86 18.69
C LYS A 461 25.39 -16.20 19.24
N PRO A 462 26.43 -16.97 19.61
CA PRO A 462 27.72 -16.42 20.04
C PRO A 462 28.28 -15.44 18.98
N GLY A 463 28.68 -14.23 19.42
CA GLY A 463 29.19 -13.18 18.53
C GLY A 463 28.16 -12.42 17.72
N ALA A 464 26.86 -12.75 17.81
CA ALA A 464 25.80 -11.99 17.15
C ALA A 464 25.58 -10.63 17.83
N PRO A 465 25.10 -9.60 17.09
CA PRO A 465 24.78 -8.30 17.65
C PRO A 465 23.82 -8.36 18.85
N GLU A 466 23.96 -7.41 19.78
CA GLU A 466 23.13 -7.36 21.01
C GLU A 466 21.64 -7.18 20.74
N ASN A 467 21.29 -6.56 19.63
CA ASN A 467 19.93 -6.37 19.18
C ASN A 467 19.32 -7.58 18.45
N THR A 468 19.97 -8.76 18.54
CA THR A 468 19.45 -10.04 18.05
C THR A 468 19.15 -10.99 19.22
N GLY A 469 18.42 -12.11 18.94
CA GLY A 469 17.97 -13.06 19.96
C GLY A 469 16.54 -12.81 20.42
N GLU A 470 16.19 -13.35 21.57
CA GLU A 470 14.84 -13.36 22.13
C GLU A 470 14.56 -12.11 22.96
N PHE A 471 13.42 -11.46 22.66
CA PHE A 471 12.94 -10.25 23.33
C PHE A 471 11.44 -10.34 23.62
N HIS A 472 11.01 -9.63 24.64
CA HIS A 472 9.63 -9.16 24.71
C HIS A 472 9.61 -7.73 24.18
N ASP A 473 8.73 -7.44 23.22
CA ASP A 473 8.50 -6.05 22.80
C ASP A 473 7.80 -5.25 23.91
N ARG A 474 7.60 -3.95 23.69
CA ARG A 474 6.97 -3.08 24.70
C ARG A 474 5.54 -3.49 25.10
N PHE A 475 4.85 -4.24 24.26
CA PHE A 475 3.52 -4.81 24.56
C PHE A 475 3.58 -6.20 25.20
N GLY A 476 4.79 -6.73 25.47
CA GLY A 476 4.99 -8.05 26.05
C GLY A 476 4.93 -9.20 25.03
N ASN A 477 4.85 -8.90 23.72
CA ASN A 477 4.88 -9.95 22.71
C ASN A 477 6.26 -10.57 22.57
N LYS A 478 6.31 -11.87 22.44
CA LYS A 478 7.54 -12.60 22.18
C LYS A 478 8.01 -12.42 20.74
N VAL A 479 9.28 -12.12 20.54
CA VAL A 479 9.92 -12.01 19.23
C VAL A 479 11.37 -12.48 19.31
N THR A 480 11.81 -13.22 18.30
CA THR A 480 13.22 -13.58 18.12
C THR A 480 13.78 -12.77 16.96
N MET A 481 14.64 -11.81 17.23
CA MET A 481 15.22 -10.93 16.23
C MET A 481 16.47 -11.55 15.61
N TYR A 482 16.59 -11.45 14.29
CA TYR A 482 17.73 -11.92 13.49
C TYR A 482 18.57 -10.76 12.95
N GLY A 483 17.94 -9.59 12.71
CA GLY A 483 18.62 -8.40 12.22
C GLY A 483 17.73 -7.17 12.13
N ALA A 484 18.38 -6.00 12.01
CA ALA A 484 17.74 -4.71 11.76
C ALA A 484 18.66 -3.81 10.94
N GLY A 485 18.10 -3.16 9.92
CA GLY A 485 18.79 -2.22 9.03
C GLY A 485 18.68 -0.78 9.51
N ASN A 486 19.15 -0.50 10.75
CA ASN A 486 19.03 0.83 11.36
C ASN A 486 19.61 1.94 10.46
N GLY A 487 18.80 2.95 10.17
CA GLY A 487 19.21 4.11 9.37
C GLY A 487 19.32 3.86 7.86
N LEU A 488 18.90 2.71 7.36
CA LEU A 488 19.00 2.33 5.95
C LEU A 488 17.61 2.36 5.28
N ASN A 489 17.53 3.03 4.15
CA ASN A 489 16.50 2.83 3.16
C ASN A 489 16.83 1.60 2.29
N GLY A 490 15.87 1.10 1.52
CA GLY A 490 16.12 -0.02 0.64
C GLY A 490 14.85 -0.69 0.15
N TYR A 491 15.02 -1.93 -0.31
CA TYR A 491 13.94 -2.82 -0.75
C TYR A 491 14.32 -4.27 -0.47
N GLY A 492 13.34 -5.15 -0.55
CA GLY A 492 13.53 -6.59 -0.39
C GLY A 492 13.52 -7.33 -1.72
N ILE A 493 14.38 -8.35 -1.86
CA ILE A 493 14.21 -9.40 -2.87
C ILE A 493 13.98 -10.71 -2.13
N ILE A 494 12.88 -11.37 -2.44
CA ILE A 494 12.45 -12.61 -1.78
C ILE A 494 12.40 -13.72 -2.82
N LEU A 495 13.14 -14.81 -2.55
CA LEU A 495 13.23 -15.96 -3.43
C LEU A 495 12.45 -17.13 -2.82
N PHE A 496 11.42 -17.60 -3.50
CA PHE A 496 10.64 -18.76 -3.10
C PHE A 496 11.05 -19.97 -3.94
N ASP A 497 11.89 -20.86 -3.40
CA ASP A 497 12.21 -22.15 -4.04
C ASP A 497 11.15 -23.18 -3.64
N THR A 498 10.11 -23.30 -4.49
CA THR A 498 8.96 -24.17 -4.22
C THR A 498 9.35 -25.65 -4.19
N ARG A 499 10.40 -26.05 -4.91
CA ARG A 499 10.89 -27.42 -4.92
C ARG A 499 11.65 -27.79 -3.64
N LYS A 500 12.53 -26.88 -3.16
CA LYS A 500 13.28 -27.09 -1.93
C LYS A 500 12.47 -26.73 -0.69
N ARG A 501 11.31 -26.12 -0.84
CA ARG A 501 10.50 -25.53 0.23
C ARG A 501 11.35 -24.59 1.10
N GLU A 502 12.08 -23.69 0.44
CA GLU A 502 12.98 -22.73 1.06
C GLU A 502 12.60 -21.31 0.58
N ILE A 503 12.61 -20.36 1.50
CA ILE A 503 12.43 -18.94 1.20
C ILE A 503 13.68 -18.19 1.64
N GLU A 504 14.31 -17.46 0.72
CA GLU A 504 15.43 -16.57 1.03
C GLU A 504 14.96 -15.11 1.01
N LEU A 505 15.27 -14.41 2.09
CA LEU A 505 14.93 -13.00 2.31
C LEU A 505 16.22 -12.18 2.16
N GLN A 506 16.23 -11.21 1.25
CA GLN A 506 17.38 -10.34 0.98
C GLN A 506 16.99 -8.89 1.24
N PHE A 507 17.93 -8.10 1.77
CA PHE A 507 17.80 -6.65 1.93
C PHE A 507 18.82 -5.96 1.01
N HIS A 508 18.34 -5.08 0.13
CA HIS A 508 19.13 -4.26 -0.77
C HIS A 508 19.12 -2.81 -0.28
N PRO A 509 20.22 -2.35 0.36
CA PRO A 509 20.24 -1.04 0.99
C PRO A 509 20.45 0.08 -0.02
N MET A 510 19.92 1.26 0.33
CA MET A 510 20.09 2.52 -0.38
C MET A 510 20.62 3.60 0.58
N ASN A 511 21.34 4.58 0.02
CA ASN A 511 21.82 5.76 0.76
C ASN A 511 20.73 6.82 0.97
N GLU A 512 21.07 7.94 1.59
CA GLU A 512 20.14 9.06 1.84
C GLU A 512 19.60 9.70 0.55
N GLU A 513 20.30 9.58 -0.58
CA GLU A 513 19.87 10.05 -1.89
C GLU A 513 18.95 9.02 -2.61
N ARG A 514 18.62 7.93 -1.95
CA ARG A 514 17.83 6.79 -2.51
C ARG A 514 18.54 6.10 -3.68
N LYS A 515 19.87 6.06 -3.64
CA LYS A 515 20.69 5.33 -4.62
C LYS A 515 21.13 3.98 -4.02
N PRO A 516 21.12 2.90 -4.80
CA PRO A 516 21.62 1.60 -4.36
C PRO A 516 23.07 1.67 -3.87
N ILE A 517 23.36 0.99 -2.77
CA ILE A 517 24.71 0.86 -2.22
C ILE A 517 25.06 -0.61 -1.94
N LYS A 518 26.35 -0.91 -2.03
CA LYS A 518 26.86 -2.22 -1.61
C LYS A 518 27.22 -2.14 -0.14
N ALA A 519 26.35 -2.64 0.71
CA ALA A 519 26.60 -2.76 2.15
C ALA A 519 26.02 -4.07 2.66
N GLU A 520 26.76 -4.73 3.54
CA GLU A 520 26.25 -5.90 4.27
C GLU A 520 25.31 -5.42 5.38
N VAL A 521 24.12 -6.01 5.45
CA VAL A 521 23.15 -5.75 6.51
C VAL A 521 23.05 -7.00 7.38
N SER A 522 23.37 -6.85 8.67
CA SER A 522 23.38 -7.98 9.60
C SER A 522 22.01 -8.67 9.66
N GLY A 523 22.02 -10.00 9.52
CA GLY A 523 20.81 -10.82 9.47
C GLY A 523 20.38 -11.22 8.05
N TRP A 524 20.88 -10.54 7.02
CA TRP A 524 20.57 -10.87 5.63
C TRP A 524 21.81 -11.29 4.83
N PRO A 525 21.66 -12.17 3.80
CA PRO A 525 20.43 -12.88 3.44
C PRO A 525 20.04 -13.93 4.50
N HIS A 526 18.74 -14.15 4.67
CA HIS A 526 18.21 -15.12 5.63
C HIS A 526 17.38 -16.19 4.93
N ARG A 527 17.61 -17.45 5.30
CA ARG A 527 16.91 -18.60 4.70
C ARG A 527 16.02 -19.29 5.70
N VAL A 528 14.78 -19.52 5.27
CA VAL A 528 13.77 -20.27 6.02
C VAL A 528 13.47 -21.55 5.27
N LYS A 529 13.61 -22.71 5.94
CA LYS A 529 13.26 -24.03 5.39
C LYS A 529 12.05 -24.60 6.11
N PHE A 530 11.19 -25.30 5.37
CA PHE A 530 9.94 -25.88 5.84
C PHE A 530 9.86 -27.39 5.62
#